data_c7a2b2063035d5c396c843a7aec98397
#
_entry.id   c7a2b2063035d5c396c843a7aec98397
#
_cell.length_a   1.000
_cell.length_b   1.000
_cell.length_c   1.000
_cell.angle_alpha   90.00
_cell.angle_beta   90.00
_cell.angle_gamma   90.00
#
_symmetry.space_group_name_H-M   'P 1'
#
loop_
_entity.id
_entity.type
_entity.pdbx_description
1 polymer ?
#
loop_
_entity_poly.entity_id
_entity_poly.type
_entity_poly.pdbx_seq_one_letter_code
_entity_poly.pdbx_strand_id
1 'polypeptide(L)'
;MVKNITFNDGNSIPQLGYGVWQIEDNGAADAVGTALETGYRHIDTASIYGNEVGVGRGIATSPVPREDIFLTTKLWNSDQGYEKAIAALDASLERLGTDYVDLYLIHWAKPQQGTYLESWRALIELKKQGTVRSIGVSNFPQAQLREIIADTGVTPAIHQIELHPYFSQEDMRAVHSEFGIVTEAWSPLGQGGELLKDPVIVEIAGKHGVSPAQVVLAWHLAKGIVAIPKSVTPARIAENFAAANVTLDTADIAAIDGLTRADGRIGPDPQNPEF
;
A
#
# COMPACT_ATOMS: atom_id res chain seq x y z
N MET A 1 -10.65 5.86 -15.64
CA MET A 1 -9.86 6.63 -14.65
C MET A 1 -9.87 5.87 -13.34
N VAL A 2 -8.72 5.78 -12.65
CA VAL A 2 -8.64 5.22 -11.30
C VAL A 2 -9.48 6.08 -10.35
N LYS A 3 -10.33 5.45 -9.53
CA LYS A 3 -11.14 6.15 -8.53
C LYS A 3 -10.27 6.51 -7.32
N ASN A 4 -10.66 7.56 -6.60
CA ASN A 4 -10.09 7.85 -5.28
C ASN A 4 -10.98 7.25 -4.18
N ILE A 5 -10.33 6.82 -3.09
CA ILE A 5 -11.00 6.43 -1.85
C ILE A 5 -10.76 7.51 -0.81
N THR A 6 -11.82 7.96 -0.16
CA THR A 6 -11.75 8.97 0.90
C THR A 6 -11.40 8.33 2.23
N PHE A 7 -10.44 8.91 2.95
CA PHE A 7 -10.05 8.53 4.31
C PHE A 7 -10.99 9.12 5.37
N ASN A 8 -10.90 8.57 6.57
CA ASN A 8 -11.60 9.10 7.75
C ASN A 8 -11.13 10.50 8.17
N ASP A 9 -10.00 10.98 7.67
CA ASP A 9 -9.45 12.32 7.92
C ASP A 9 -9.80 13.35 6.85
N GLY A 10 -10.60 12.96 5.84
CA GLY A 10 -11.08 13.83 4.77
C GLY A 10 -10.18 13.89 3.52
N ASN A 11 -8.94 13.41 3.59
CA ASN A 11 -8.08 13.26 2.43
C ASN A 11 -8.51 12.06 1.57
N SER A 12 -7.87 11.86 0.43
CA SER A 12 -8.20 10.73 -0.46
C SER A 12 -6.94 10.18 -1.14
N ILE A 13 -6.99 8.89 -1.51
CA ILE A 13 -5.92 8.14 -2.16
C ILE A 13 -6.41 7.52 -3.47
N PRO A 14 -5.62 7.54 -4.58
CA PRO A 14 -5.93 6.75 -5.76
C PRO A 14 -5.97 5.25 -5.41
N GLN A 15 -7.06 4.58 -5.79
CA GLN A 15 -7.31 3.18 -5.41
C GLN A 15 -6.32 2.19 -6.02
N LEU A 16 -5.64 2.55 -7.10
CA LEU A 16 -4.59 1.76 -7.71
C LEU A 16 -3.29 2.56 -7.69
N GLY A 17 -2.32 2.08 -6.92
CA GLY A 17 -0.99 2.65 -6.79
C GLY A 17 0.09 1.80 -7.43
N TYR A 18 1.30 2.29 -7.42
CA TYR A 18 2.50 1.64 -7.93
C TYR A 18 3.50 1.43 -6.79
N GLY A 19 3.72 0.16 -6.41
CA GLY A 19 4.70 -0.22 -5.39
C GLY A 19 6.10 -0.35 -5.99
N VAL A 20 7.14 0.02 -5.23
CA VAL A 20 8.53 -0.03 -5.67
C VAL A 20 9.41 -0.98 -4.84
N TRP A 21 8.82 -1.84 -4.01
CA TRP A 21 9.58 -2.84 -3.26
C TRP A 21 10.41 -3.73 -4.20
N GLN A 22 11.67 -4.03 -3.82
CA GLN A 22 12.64 -4.77 -4.65
C GLN A 22 12.96 -4.12 -6.00
N ILE A 23 12.83 -2.82 -6.15
CA ILE A 23 13.42 -2.07 -7.25
C ILE A 23 14.69 -1.41 -6.72
N GLU A 24 15.82 -1.70 -7.34
CA GLU A 24 17.10 -1.05 -7.02
C GLU A 24 17.02 0.46 -7.26
N ASP A 25 17.73 1.28 -6.45
CA ASP A 25 17.68 2.74 -6.54
C ASP A 25 17.99 3.27 -7.95
N ASN A 26 18.97 2.65 -8.62
CA ASN A 26 19.37 3.03 -9.99
C ASN A 26 18.28 2.79 -11.05
N GLY A 27 17.34 1.86 -10.81
CA GLY A 27 16.21 1.56 -11.69
C GLY A 27 14.91 2.23 -11.26
N ALA A 28 14.86 2.78 -10.04
CA ALA A 28 13.61 3.31 -9.48
C ALA A 28 13.10 4.56 -10.23
N ALA A 29 14.00 5.43 -10.67
CA ALA A 29 13.62 6.62 -11.41
C ALA A 29 12.90 6.30 -12.73
N ASP A 30 13.43 5.37 -13.52
CA ASP A 30 12.83 4.95 -14.80
C ASP A 30 11.49 4.24 -14.58
N ALA A 31 11.43 3.39 -13.55
CA ALA A 31 10.21 2.65 -13.22
C ALA A 31 9.09 3.58 -12.76
N VAL A 32 9.38 4.56 -11.90
CA VAL A 32 8.43 5.58 -11.43
C VAL A 32 8.01 6.48 -12.58
N GLY A 33 8.96 6.94 -13.42
CA GLY A 33 8.66 7.72 -14.63
C GLY A 33 7.66 7.00 -15.53
N THR A 34 7.93 5.74 -15.85
CA THR A 34 7.04 4.88 -16.66
C THR A 34 5.64 4.73 -16.02
N ALA A 35 5.58 4.57 -14.69
CA ALA A 35 4.30 4.46 -14.00
C ALA A 35 3.50 5.79 -14.08
N LEU A 36 4.15 6.93 -13.86
CA LEU A 36 3.51 8.24 -13.96
C LEU A 36 3.05 8.57 -15.38
N GLU A 37 3.86 8.25 -16.41
CA GLU A 37 3.50 8.36 -17.82
C GLU A 37 2.31 7.46 -18.21
N THR A 38 2.23 6.26 -17.62
CA THR A 38 1.10 5.33 -17.81
C THR A 38 -0.20 5.88 -17.22
N GLY A 39 -0.11 6.76 -16.21
CA GLY A 39 -1.27 7.36 -15.56
C GLY A 39 -1.40 7.09 -14.06
N TYR A 40 -0.48 6.34 -13.44
CA TYR A 40 -0.47 6.21 -11.99
C TYR A 40 -0.28 7.58 -11.33
N ARG A 41 -0.95 7.77 -10.19
CA ARG A 41 -0.84 8.98 -9.37
C ARG A 41 -0.59 8.65 -7.89
N HIS A 42 -0.40 7.40 -7.55
CA HIS A 42 -0.03 6.94 -6.23
C HIS A 42 1.25 6.10 -6.34
N ILE A 43 2.31 6.53 -5.65
CA ILE A 43 3.62 5.87 -5.58
C ILE A 43 3.86 5.45 -4.14
N ASP A 44 4.13 4.16 -3.91
CA ASP A 44 4.39 3.57 -2.59
C ASP A 44 5.83 3.09 -2.48
N THR A 45 6.59 3.73 -1.58
CA THR A 45 7.95 3.35 -1.19
C THR A 45 8.08 3.14 0.32
N ALA A 46 9.29 2.94 0.82
CA ALA A 46 9.64 2.89 2.24
C ALA A 46 11.14 3.15 2.43
N SER A 47 11.53 3.69 3.59
CA SER A 47 12.94 3.97 3.90
C SER A 47 13.83 2.72 3.80
N ILE A 48 13.33 1.56 4.26
CA ILE A 48 14.08 0.29 4.22
C ILE A 48 14.31 -0.25 2.80
N TYR A 49 13.57 0.20 1.78
CA TYR A 49 13.76 -0.28 0.41
C TYR A 49 15.07 0.24 -0.21
N GLY A 50 15.66 1.30 0.37
CA GLY A 50 16.91 1.88 -0.10
C GLY A 50 16.82 2.55 -1.46
N ASN A 51 15.61 2.89 -1.92
CA ASN A 51 15.34 3.43 -3.26
C ASN A 51 14.63 4.80 -3.26
N GLU A 52 14.51 5.47 -2.11
CA GLU A 52 13.83 6.76 -2.01
C GLU A 52 14.48 7.85 -2.86
N VAL A 53 15.81 7.82 -3.05
CA VAL A 53 16.51 8.77 -3.92
C VAL A 53 16.11 8.58 -5.38
N GLY A 54 16.07 7.35 -5.85
CA GLY A 54 15.61 7.00 -7.20
C GLY A 54 14.14 7.35 -7.42
N VAL A 55 13.29 7.09 -6.43
CA VAL A 55 11.86 7.46 -6.47
C VAL A 55 11.72 8.98 -6.58
N GLY A 56 12.41 9.75 -5.73
CA GLY A 56 12.42 11.22 -5.79
C GLY A 56 12.86 11.77 -7.14
N ARG A 57 13.91 11.19 -7.73
CA ARG A 57 14.35 11.56 -9.09
C ARG A 57 13.27 11.26 -10.14
N GLY A 58 12.62 10.10 -10.08
CA GLY A 58 11.55 9.73 -11.01
C GLY A 58 10.37 10.69 -10.94
N ILE A 59 10.00 11.13 -9.73
CA ILE A 59 8.96 12.15 -9.52
C ILE A 59 9.41 13.51 -10.08
N ALA A 60 10.62 13.97 -9.73
CA ALA A 60 11.13 15.28 -10.12
C ALA A 60 11.35 15.44 -11.63
N THR A 61 11.65 14.36 -12.34
CA THR A 61 11.83 14.37 -13.80
C THR A 61 10.55 14.10 -14.59
N SER A 62 9.47 13.71 -13.90
CA SER A 62 8.16 13.50 -14.52
C SER A 62 7.51 14.85 -14.88
N PRO A 63 6.73 14.91 -15.99
CA PRO A 63 5.91 16.06 -16.31
C PRO A 63 4.69 16.23 -15.38
N VAL A 64 4.42 15.27 -14.50
CA VAL A 64 3.30 15.31 -13.55
C VAL A 64 3.66 16.22 -12.37
N PRO A 65 2.88 17.27 -12.05
CA PRO A 65 3.12 18.10 -10.89
C PRO A 65 3.16 17.29 -9.58
N ARG A 66 4.02 17.68 -8.62
CA ARG A 66 4.17 16.98 -7.33
C ARG A 66 2.83 16.91 -6.58
N GLU A 67 2.02 17.94 -6.64
CA GLU A 67 0.70 18.01 -6.01
C GLU A 67 -0.34 17.05 -6.58
N ASP A 68 -0.12 16.55 -7.80
CA ASP A 68 -0.98 15.54 -8.43
C ASP A 68 -0.51 14.10 -8.14
N ILE A 69 0.60 13.95 -7.41
CA ILE A 69 1.16 12.65 -7.05
C ILE A 69 0.92 12.39 -5.56
N PHE A 70 0.23 11.31 -5.25
CA PHE A 70 0.09 10.78 -3.91
C PHE A 70 1.31 9.92 -3.57
N LEU A 71 2.16 10.40 -2.68
CA LEU A 71 3.42 9.76 -2.30
C LEU A 71 3.33 9.17 -0.90
N THR A 72 3.58 7.85 -0.79
CA THR A 72 3.66 7.13 0.46
C THR A 72 5.09 6.71 0.76
N THR A 73 5.55 6.94 2.00
CA THR A 73 6.74 6.27 2.54
C THR A 73 6.46 5.73 3.94
N LYS A 74 7.41 4.96 4.53
CA LYS A 74 7.18 4.21 5.76
C LYS A 74 8.35 4.31 6.72
N LEU A 75 8.03 4.44 8.00
CA LEU A 75 8.95 4.38 9.14
C LEU A 75 9.42 2.93 9.35
N TRP A 76 10.72 2.70 9.26
CA TRP A 76 11.28 1.38 9.52
C TRP A 76 11.41 1.07 11.01
N ASN A 77 11.54 -0.20 11.34
CA ASN A 77 11.54 -0.72 12.72
C ASN A 77 12.66 -0.18 13.61
N SER A 78 13.88 0.03 13.04
CA SER A 78 15.02 0.59 13.77
C SER A 78 14.83 2.04 14.22
N ASP A 79 13.94 2.74 13.53
CA ASP A 79 13.73 4.19 13.70
C ASP A 79 12.46 4.50 14.49
N GLN A 80 11.83 3.48 15.08
CA GLN A 80 10.66 3.64 15.94
C GLN A 80 11.01 4.33 17.26
N GLY A 81 10.05 5.05 17.81
CA GLY A 81 10.14 5.94 18.98
C GLY A 81 9.83 7.38 18.56
N TYR A 82 9.49 8.25 19.52
CA TYR A 82 8.98 9.58 19.20
C TYR A 82 9.98 10.44 18.41
N GLU A 83 11.14 10.74 18.99
CA GLU A 83 12.16 11.60 18.36
C GLU A 83 12.78 10.96 17.11
N LYS A 84 12.98 9.64 17.15
CA LYS A 84 13.54 8.89 16.02
C LYS A 84 12.60 8.90 14.82
N ALA A 85 11.30 8.76 15.02
CA ALA A 85 10.33 8.77 13.92
C ALA A 85 10.26 10.12 13.22
N ILE A 86 10.41 11.23 13.97
CA ILE A 86 10.50 12.57 13.40
C ILE A 86 11.77 12.70 12.54
N ALA A 87 12.92 12.38 13.10
CA ALA A 87 14.19 12.44 12.36
C ALA A 87 14.21 11.49 11.13
N ALA A 88 13.55 10.34 11.22
CA ALA A 88 13.44 9.40 10.11
C ALA A 88 12.61 9.96 8.96
N LEU A 89 11.54 10.71 9.24
CA LEU A 89 10.78 11.39 8.21
C LEU A 89 11.62 12.48 7.53
N ASP A 90 12.31 13.32 8.30
CA ASP A 90 13.17 14.38 7.74
C ASP A 90 14.21 13.78 6.77
N ALA A 91 14.84 12.68 7.17
CA ALA A 91 15.79 11.96 6.31
C ALA A 91 15.11 11.34 5.06
N SER A 92 13.87 10.87 5.16
CA SER A 92 13.10 10.39 3.99
C SER A 92 12.74 11.52 3.05
N LEU A 93 12.32 12.69 3.56
CA LEU A 93 12.01 13.87 2.76
C LEU A 93 13.24 14.36 1.99
N GLU A 94 14.42 14.38 2.64
CA GLU A 94 15.69 14.70 2.00
C GLU A 94 15.99 13.75 0.84
N ARG A 95 15.89 12.42 1.05
CA ARG A 95 16.13 11.42 -0.01
C ARG A 95 15.11 11.52 -1.15
N LEU A 96 13.84 11.77 -0.83
CA LEU A 96 12.77 11.93 -1.81
C LEU A 96 12.81 13.29 -2.53
N GLY A 97 13.56 14.29 -2.01
CA GLY A 97 13.64 15.62 -2.59
C GLY A 97 12.31 16.38 -2.55
N THR A 98 11.55 16.26 -1.47
CA THR A 98 10.23 16.89 -1.30
C THR A 98 10.05 17.41 0.13
N ASP A 99 9.19 18.41 0.31
CA ASP A 99 8.93 19.02 1.62
C ASP A 99 7.80 18.30 2.40
N TYR A 100 7.08 17.39 1.75
CA TYR A 100 5.98 16.65 2.36
C TYR A 100 5.75 15.30 1.70
N VAL A 101 5.12 14.38 2.44
CA VAL A 101 4.50 13.16 1.89
C VAL A 101 2.99 13.18 2.11
N ASP A 102 2.27 12.52 1.20
CA ASP A 102 0.82 12.42 1.30
C ASP A 102 0.38 11.40 2.35
N LEU A 103 1.20 10.36 2.55
CA LEU A 103 0.96 9.32 3.53
C LEU A 103 2.27 8.83 4.17
N TYR A 104 2.28 8.77 5.50
CA TYR A 104 3.37 8.17 6.26
C TYR A 104 2.86 7.02 7.11
N LEU A 105 3.48 5.83 6.98
CA LEU A 105 3.06 4.61 7.67
C LEU A 105 4.11 4.15 8.68
N ILE A 106 3.69 3.63 9.84
CA ILE A 106 4.56 2.73 10.61
C ILE A 106 4.58 1.39 9.86
N HIS A 107 5.77 0.92 9.45
CA HIS A 107 5.90 -0.23 8.53
C HIS A 107 5.51 -1.57 9.16
N TRP A 108 5.85 -1.78 10.45
CA TRP A 108 5.47 -2.93 11.26
C TRP A 108 5.26 -2.50 12.71
N ALA A 109 4.31 -3.10 13.40
CA ALA A 109 4.08 -2.79 14.82
C ALA A 109 5.25 -3.20 15.71
N LYS A 110 5.89 -4.36 15.44
CA LYS A 110 6.95 -4.95 16.29
C LYS A 110 6.57 -4.90 17.77
N PRO A 111 5.49 -5.58 18.20
CA PRO A 111 4.98 -5.45 19.59
C PRO A 111 6.05 -5.72 20.66
N GLN A 112 7.02 -6.60 20.35
CA GLN A 112 8.12 -6.95 21.25
C GLN A 112 9.08 -5.79 21.56
N GLN A 113 9.15 -4.77 20.68
CA GLN A 113 9.94 -3.56 20.89
C GLN A 113 9.20 -2.53 21.76
N GLY A 114 7.87 -2.54 21.75
CA GLY A 114 7.05 -1.64 22.56
C GLY A 114 7.09 -0.16 22.13
N THR A 115 7.66 0.18 20.97
CA THR A 115 7.90 1.57 20.54
C THR A 115 6.86 2.12 19.57
N TYR A 116 5.92 1.30 19.11
CA TYR A 116 4.92 1.70 18.12
C TYR A 116 3.95 2.78 18.63
N LEU A 117 3.62 2.82 19.93
CA LEU A 117 2.77 3.85 20.52
C LEU A 117 3.44 5.24 20.46
N GLU A 118 4.72 5.31 20.84
CA GLU A 118 5.48 6.56 20.75
C GLU A 118 5.66 6.98 19.28
N SER A 119 5.90 6.03 18.38
CA SER A 119 5.97 6.29 16.95
C SER A 119 4.64 6.83 16.42
N TRP A 120 3.50 6.25 16.86
CA TRP A 120 2.19 6.75 16.45
C TRP A 120 1.93 8.18 16.91
N ARG A 121 2.32 8.52 18.16
CA ARG A 121 2.24 9.90 18.65
C ARG A 121 3.11 10.86 17.86
N ALA A 122 4.30 10.42 17.40
CA ALA A 122 5.16 11.19 16.52
C ALA A 122 4.49 11.45 15.15
N LEU A 123 3.87 10.42 14.53
CA LEU A 123 3.15 10.59 13.27
C LEU A 123 1.97 11.59 13.42
N ILE A 124 1.26 11.57 14.54
CA ILE A 124 0.19 12.53 14.82
C ILE A 124 0.76 13.95 14.88
N GLU A 125 1.92 14.16 15.48
CA GLU A 125 2.56 15.47 15.55
C GLU A 125 3.03 15.94 14.17
N LEU A 126 3.68 15.07 13.38
CA LEU A 126 4.11 15.35 12.01
C LEU A 126 2.94 15.75 11.09
N LYS A 127 1.77 15.10 11.27
CA LYS A 127 0.55 15.49 10.56
C LYS A 127 0.07 16.90 10.99
N LYS A 128 0.14 17.25 12.25
CA LYS A 128 -0.22 18.60 12.72
C LYS A 128 0.72 19.68 12.17
N GLN A 129 2.01 19.35 12.00
CA GLN A 129 3.01 20.25 11.43
C GLN A 129 2.84 20.42 9.91
N GLY A 130 2.10 19.53 9.25
CA GLY A 130 1.80 19.58 7.82
C GLY A 130 2.85 18.95 6.90
N THR A 131 3.90 18.35 7.45
CA THR A 131 4.89 17.56 6.69
C THR A 131 4.34 16.22 6.20
N VAL A 132 3.25 15.76 6.80
CA VAL A 132 2.49 14.58 6.41
C VAL A 132 1.02 14.93 6.28
N ARG A 133 0.37 14.60 5.16
CA ARG A 133 -1.06 14.87 4.95
C ARG A 133 -1.97 13.86 5.66
N SER A 134 -1.63 12.58 5.56
CA SER A 134 -2.35 11.47 6.23
C SER A 134 -1.39 10.51 6.88
N ILE A 135 -1.82 9.88 7.98
CA ILE A 135 -1.02 8.92 8.73
C ILE A 135 -1.75 7.58 8.80
N GLY A 136 -0.99 6.52 8.75
CA GLY A 136 -1.51 5.16 8.82
C GLY A 136 -0.49 4.17 9.36
N VAL A 137 -0.85 2.91 9.26
CA VAL A 137 -0.01 1.81 9.73
C VAL A 137 0.08 0.71 8.68
N SER A 138 1.09 -0.12 8.78
CA SER A 138 1.23 -1.33 7.98
C SER A 138 1.56 -2.51 8.89
N ASN A 139 0.99 -3.67 8.57
CA ASN A 139 1.27 -4.92 9.29
C ASN A 139 1.06 -4.82 10.82
N PHE A 140 0.00 -4.17 11.24
CA PHE A 140 -0.40 -4.12 12.64
C PHE A 140 -1.32 -5.31 12.95
N PRO A 141 -1.05 -6.10 14.00
CA PRO A 141 -2.05 -7.03 14.53
C PRO A 141 -3.25 -6.26 15.10
N GLN A 142 -4.41 -6.90 15.17
CA GLN A 142 -5.65 -6.25 15.62
C GLN A 142 -5.52 -5.61 17.01
N ALA A 143 -4.81 -6.27 17.94
CA ALA A 143 -4.63 -5.78 19.31
C ALA A 143 -3.90 -4.43 19.31
N GLN A 144 -2.76 -4.34 18.59
CA GLN A 144 -1.96 -3.11 18.51
C GLN A 144 -2.68 -2.00 17.74
N LEU A 145 -3.47 -2.36 16.70
CA LEU A 145 -4.30 -1.38 15.99
C LEU A 145 -5.35 -0.75 16.92
N ARG A 146 -6.06 -1.56 17.71
CA ARG A 146 -7.02 -1.08 18.70
C ARG A 146 -6.35 -0.27 19.80
N GLU A 147 -5.16 -0.67 20.23
CA GLU A 147 -4.41 -0.02 21.29
C GLU A 147 -3.98 1.41 20.91
N ILE A 148 -3.42 1.62 19.71
CA ILE A 148 -3.04 2.99 19.28
C ILE A 148 -4.25 3.91 19.16
N ILE A 149 -5.41 3.39 18.74
CA ILE A 149 -6.66 4.16 18.66
C ILE A 149 -7.17 4.50 20.05
N ALA A 150 -7.19 3.53 20.97
CA ALA A 150 -7.67 3.74 22.33
C ALA A 150 -6.78 4.71 23.12
N ASP A 151 -5.45 4.63 22.95
CA ASP A 151 -4.49 5.47 23.66
C ASP A 151 -4.51 6.93 23.19
N THR A 152 -4.67 7.17 21.88
CA THR A 152 -4.51 8.51 21.31
C THR A 152 -5.81 9.17 20.87
N GLY A 153 -6.89 8.40 20.72
CA GLY A 153 -8.13 8.86 20.10
C GLY A 153 -8.01 9.14 18.60
N VAL A 154 -6.88 8.85 17.97
CA VAL A 154 -6.64 9.07 16.54
C VAL A 154 -6.66 7.74 15.81
N THR A 155 -7.55 7.63 14.83
CA THR A 155 -7.69 6.44 13.97
C THR A 155 -6.78 6.55 12.75
N PRO A 156 -6.00 5.51 12.41
CA PRO A 156 -5.26 5.47 11.16
C PRO A 156 -6.16 5.70 9.95
N ALA A 157 -5.70 6.49 8.98
CA ALA A 157 -6.44 6.71 7.74
C ALA A 157 -6.50 5.44 6.89
N ILE A 158 -5.44 4.66 6.93
CA ILE A 158 -5.24 3.45 6.14
C ILE A 158 -4.45 2.40 6.92
N HIS A 159 -4.72 1.13 6.64
CA HIS A 159 -3.90 0.01 7.10
C HIS A 159 -3.46 -0.83 5.90
N GLN A 160 -2.15 -0.84 5.63
CA GLN A 160 -1.55 -1.60 4.54
C GLN A 160 -1.17 -3.00 5.03
N ILE A 161 -1.76 -4.03 4.43
CA ILE A 161 -1.60 -5.44 4.84
C ILE A 161 -1.32 -6.34 3.65
N GLU A 162 -0.74 -7.53 3.88
CA GLU A 162 -0.78 -8.58 2.87
C GLU A 162 -2.23 -8.92 2.55
N LEU A 163 -2.61 -8.78 1.28
CA LEU A 163 -3.95 -9.15 0.86
C LEU A 163 -3.97 -9.52 -0.62
N HIS A 164 -4.50 -10.72 -0.89
CA HIS A 164 -4.73 -11.25 -2.22
C HIS A 164 -5.81 -12.36 -2.13
N PRO A 165 -6.35 -12.87 -3.24
CA PRO A 165 -7.44 -13.87 -3.19
C PRO A 165 -7.19 -15.08 -2.30
N TYR A 166 -5.96 -15.59 -2.23
CA TYR A 166 -5.62 -16.71 -1.33
C TYR A 166 -5.53 -16.31 0.15
N PHE A 167 -5.46 -15.01 0.45
CA PHE A 167 -5.37 -14.47 1.80
C PHE A 167 -6.19 -13.18 1.91
N SER A 168 -7.52 -13.30 1.96
CA SER A 168 -8.47 -12.18 1.90
C SER A 168 -8.56 -11.34 3.18
N GLN A 169 -8.05 -11.83 4.31
CA GLN A 169 -8.00 -11.13 5.60
C GLN A 169 -9.34 -10.55 6.07
N GLU A 170 -10.42 -11.30 5.97
CA GLU A 170 -11.77 -10.84 6.27
C GLU A 170 -11.92 -10.31 7.69
N ASP A 171 -11.31 -10.99 8.69
CA ASP A 171 -11.35 -10.57 10.09
C ASP A 171 -10.70 -9.20 10.29
N MET A 172 -9.55 -8.95 9.67
CA MET A 172 -8.87 -7.64 9.74
C MET A 172 -9.68 -6.57 9.01
N ARG A 173 -10.25 -6.90 7.88
CA ARG A 173 -11.10 -5.98 7.11
C ARG A 173 -12.40 -5.64 7.84
N ALA A 174 -12.94 -6.55 8.64
CA ALA A 174 -14.07 -6.24 9.53
C ALA A 174 -13.68 -5.19 10.58
N VAL A 175 -12.48 -5.29 11.17
CA VAL A 175 -11.95 -4.26 12.07
C VAL A 175 -11.74 -2.92 11.35
N HIS A 176 -11.24 -2.94 10.11
CA HIS A 176 -11.11 -1.72 9.32
C HIS A 176 -12.46 -1.04 9.10
N SER A 177 -13.49 -1.83 8.77
CA SER A 177 -14.86 -1.31 8.61
C SER A 177 -15.42 -0.73 9.90
N GLU A 178 -15.15 -1.35 11.05
CA GLU A 178 -15.58 -0.86 12.37
C GLU A 178 -15.04 0.54 12.67
N PHE A 179 -13.79 0.83 12.30
CA PHE A 179 -13.12 2.10 12.59
C PHE A 179 -13.09 3.08 11.40
N GLY A 180 -13.63 2.72 10.26
CA GLY A 180 -13.55 3.54 9.05
C GLY A 180 -12.14 3.68 8.48
N ILE A 181 -11.31 2.63 8.64
CA ILE A 181 -9.94 2.56 8.12
C ILE A 181 -9.96 2.02 6.69
N VAL A 182 -9.27 2.66 5.78
CA VAL A 182 -9.10 2.13 4.42
C VAL A 182 -8.15 0.94 4.43
N THR A 183 -8.50 -0.12 3.70
CA THR A 183 -7.63 -1.28 3.50
C THR A 183 -6.75 -1.07 2.27
N GLU A 184 -5.44 -1.29 2.41
CA GLU A 184 -4.50 -1.31 1.30
C GLU A 184 -3.78 -2.66 1.24
N ALA A 185 -3.68 -3.21 0.03
CA ALA A 185 -3.09 -4.51 -0.25
C ALA A 185 -1.65 -4.38 -0.76
N TRP A 186 -0.67 -4.84 0.03
CA TRP A 186 0.63 -5.17 -0.52
C TRP A 186 0.65 -6.61 -1.04
N SER A 187 1.54 -6.91 -2.00
CA SER A 187 1.56 -8.17 -2.76
C SER A 187 0.19 -8.58 -3.33
N PRO A 188 -0.58 -7.64 -3.95
CA PRO A 188 -1.95 -7.93 -4.38
C PRO A 188 -2.04 -9.06 -5.39
N LEU A 189 -0.96 -9.35 -6.12
CA LEU A 189 -0.87 -10.42 -7.13
C LEU A 189 -0.23 -11.72 -6.60
N GLY A 190 -0.12 -11.90 -5.26
CA GLY A 190 0.51 -13.08 -4.68
C GLY A 190 1.96 -13.28 -5.17
N GLN A 191 2.71 -12.18 -5.37
CA GLN A 191 4.07 -12.15 -5.93
C GLN A 191 4.20 -12.83 -7.31
N GLY A 192 3.11 -12.91 -8.09
CA GLY A 192 3.10 -13.51 -9.42
C GLY A 192 3.22 -15.04 -9.44
N GLY A 193 2.92 -15.68 -8.30
CA GLY A 193 3.02 -17.12 -8.11
C GLY A 193 1.85 -17.93 -8.70
N GLU A 194 1.41 -18.95 -7.97
CA GLU A 194 0.34 -19.86 -8.40
C GLU A 194 -1.02 -19.17 -8.57
N LEU A 195 -1.27 -18.09 -7.80
CA LEU A 195 -2.51 -17.34 -7.86
C LEU A 195 -2.89 -16.94 -9.31
N LEU A 196 -1.94 -16.47 -10.09
CA LEU A 196 -2.21 -16.05 -11.48
C LEU A 196 -2.43 -17.23 -12.46
N LYS A 197 -2.24 -18.46 -12.00
CA LYS A 197 -2.48 -19.71 -12.75
C LYS A 197 -3.69 -20.46 -12.20
N ASP A 198 -4.33 -19.95 -11.15
CA ASP A 198 -5.52 -20.57 -10.57
C ASP A 198 -6.62 -20.72 -11.64
N PRO A 199 -7.22 -21.92 -11.78
CA PRO A 199 -8.24 -22.18 -12.80
C PRO A 199 -9.40 -21.18 -12.75
N VAL A 200 -9.84 -20.75 -11.56
CA VAL A 200 -10.92 -19.76 -11.40
C VAL A 200 -10.49 -18.40 -11.97
N ILE A 201 -9.28 -17.95 -11.65
CA ILE A 201 -8.75 -16.68 -12.15
C ILE A 201 -8.57 -16.72 -13.66
N VAL A 202 -8.03 -17.85 -14.19
CA VAL A 202 -7.81 -18.03 -15.64
C VAL A 202 -9.13 -18.09 -16.41
N GLU A 203 -10.16 -18.77 -15.87
CA GLU A 203 -11.48 -18.83 -16.48
C GLU A 203 -12.12 -17.43 -16.55
N ILE A 204 -12.10 -16.67 -15.45
CA ILE A 204 -12.63 -15.30 -15.41
C ILE A 204 -11.85 -14.39 -16.37
N ALA A 205 -10.52 -14.54 -16.44
CA ALA A 205 -9.69 -13.79 -17.38
C ALA A 205 -10.09 -14.07 -18.84
N GLY A 206 -10.32 -15.34 -19.17
CA GLY A 206 -10.84 -15.74 -20.49
C GLY A 206 -12.22 -15.18 -20.79
N LYS A 207 -13.13 -15.18 -19.82
CA LYS A 207 -14.49 -14.62 -19.93
C LYS A 207 -14.47 -13.12 -20.29
N HIS A 208 -13.58 -12.35 -19.66
CA HIS A 208 -13.47 -10.92 -19.86
C HIS A 208 -12.47 -10.50 -20.94
N GLY A 209 -11.70 -11.42 -21.51
CA GLY A 209 -10.66 -11.13 -22.52
C GLY A 209 -9.50 -10.30 -21.97
N VAL A 210 -9.16 -10.49 -20.68
CA VAL A 210 -8.11 -9.76 -19.96
C VAL A 210 -7.10 -10.73 -19.34
N SER A 211 -6.02 -10.22 -18.75
CA SER A 211 -5.04 -11.08 -18.08
C SER A 211 -5.49 -11.48 -16.66
N PRO A 212 -4.96 -12.60 -16.12
CA PRO A 212 -5.16 -12.99 -14.74
C PRO A 212 -4.80 -11.91 -13.72
N ALA A 213 -3.73 -11.15 -13.96
CA ALA A 213 -3.32 -10.03 -13.11
C ALA A 213 -4.37 -8.93 -13.09
N GLN A 214 -4.96 -8.60 -14.24
CA GLN A 214 -6.05 -7.62 -14.31
C GLN A 214 -7.30 -8.08 -13.57
N VAL A 215 -7.65 -9.37 -13.63
CA VAL A 215 -8.78 -9.93 -12.86
C VAL A 215 -8.56 -9.76 -11.36
N VAL A 216 -7.39 -10.14 -10.86
CA VAL A 216 -7.05 -10.04 -9.42
C VAL A 216 -7.07 -8.59 -8.97
N LEU A 217 -6.48 -7.66 -9.73
CA LEU A 217 -6.52 -6.23 -9.40
C LEU A 217 -7.95 -5.68 -9.45
N ALA A 218 -8.73 -6.03 -10.46
CA ALA A 218 -10.14 -5.61 -10.55
C ALA A 218 -10.97 -6.11 -9.37
N TRP A 219 -10.69 -7.31 -8.84
CA TRP A 219 -11.31 -7.82 -7.62
C TRP A 219 -11.00 -6.94 -6.41
N HIS A 220 -9.74 -6.50 -6.21
CA HIS A 220 -9.41 -5.55 -5.15
C HIS A 220 -10.20 -4.25 -5.30
N LEU A 221 -10.22 -3.70 -6.52
CA LEU A 221 -10.91 -2.44 -6.81
C LEU A 221 -12.42 -2.56 -6.56
N ALA A 222 -13.05 -3.67 -6.96
CA ALA A 222 -14.47 -3.94 -6.73
C ALA A 222 -14.82 -4.02 -5.23
N LYS A 223 -13.88 -4.48 -4.39
CA LYS A 223 -14.04 -4.57 -2.93
C LYS A 223 -13.68 -3.28 -2.18
N GLY A 224 -13.37 -2.18 -2.88
CA GLY A 224 -12.97 -0.93 -2.24
C GLY A 224 -11.58 -0.98 -1.60
N ILE A 225 -10.73 -1.93 -2.00
CA ILE A 225 -9.36 -2.10 -1.49
C ILE A 225 -8.41 -1.30 -2.38
N VAL A 226 -7.49 -0.56 -1.78
CA VAL A 226 -6.34 0.05 -2.47
C VAL A 226 -5.33 -1.05 -2.79
N ALA A 227 -4.79 -1.09 -4.01
CA ALA A 227 -3.82 -2.11 -4.41
C ALA A 227 -2.56 -1.46 -4.99
N ILE A 228 -1.39 -1.96 -4.58
CA ILE A 228 -0.07 -1.45 -4.99
C ILE A 228 0.78 -2.54 -5.67
N PRO A 229 0.37 -3.01 -6.88
CA PRO A 229 1.19 -3.95 -7.63
C PRO A 229 2.55 -3.34 -8.00
N LYS A 230 3.60 -4.18 -8.01
CA LYS A 230 4.95 -3.83 -8.45
C LYS A 230 5.28 -4.49 -9.78
N SER A 231 5.91 -3.77 -10.67
CA SER A 231 6.56 -4.33 -11.87
C SER A 231 7.68 -3.40 -12.34
N VAL A 232 8.71 -3.94 -12.94
CA VAL A 232 9.77 -3.19 -13.65
C VAL A 232 9.62 -3.28 -15.16
N THR A 233 8.65 -4.05 -15.66
CA THR A 233 8.41 -4.25 -17.09
C THR A 233 7.35 -3.26 -17.57
N PRO A 234 7.66 -2.32 -18.48
CA PRO A 234 6.70 -1.29 -18.93
C PRO A 234 5.36 -1.85 -19.39
N ALA A 235 5.37 -2.95 -20.15
CA ALA A 235 4.14 -3.59 -20.61
C ALA A 235 3.26 -4.08 -19.44
N ARG A 236 3.87 -4.64 -18.37
CA ARG A 236 3.12 -5.07 -17.18
C ARG A 236 2.66 -3.88 -16.32
N ILE A 237 3.40 -2.79 -16.28
CA ILE A 237 2.97 -1.54 -15.61
C ILE A 237 1.68 -1.05 -16.26
N ALA A 238 1.66 -0.95 -17.59
CA ALA A 238 0.47 -0.55 -18.35
C ALA A 238 -0.69 -1.56 -18.22
N GLU A 239 -0.40 -2.86 -18.26
CA GLU A 239 -1.38 -3.94 -18.09
C GLU A 239 -2.05 -3.86 -16.71
N ASN A 240 -1.26 -3.74 -15.64
CA ASN A 240 -1.78 -3.59 -14.29
C ASN A 240 -2.65 -2.33 -14.13
N PHE A 241 -2.22 -1.21 -14.72
CA PHE A 241 -3.00 0.03 -14.69
C PHE A 241 -4.36 -0.11 -15.39
N ALA A 242 -4.39 -0.84 -16.50
CA ALA A 242 -5.61 -1.09 -17.26
C ALA A 242 -6.65 -1.94 -16.50
N ALA A 243 -6.28 -2.60 -15.40
CA ALA A 243 -7.21 -3.29 -14.51
C ALA A 243 -8.33 -2.37 -13.99
N ALA A 244 -8.07 -1.07 -13.88
CA ALA A 244 -9.07 -0.07 -13.50
C ALA A 244 -10.26 0.04 -14.49
N ASN A 245 -10.15 -0.53 -15.66
CA ASN A 245 -11.21 -0.56 -16.68
C ASN A 245 -11.95 -1.91 -16.73
N VAL A 246 -11.54 -2.88 -15.92
CA VAL A 246 -12.18 -4.21 -15.86
C VAL A 246 -13.31 -4.17 -14.84
N THR A 247 -14.47 -4.62 -15.24
CA THR A 247 -15.64 -4.75 -14.35
C THR A 247 -15.98 -6.22 -14.19
N LEU A 248 -15.86 -6.73 -12.96
CA LEU A 248 -16.27 -8.07 -12.59
C LEU A 248 -17.73 -8.07 -12.15
N ASP A 249 -18.47 -9.12 -12.47
CA ASP A 249 -19.81 -9.31 -11.94
C ASP A 249 -19.80 -9.95 -10.54
N THR A 250 -20.96 -10.07 -9.92
CA THR A 250 -21.09 -10.62 -8.56
C THR A 250 -20.70 -12.10 -8.48
N ALA A 251 -20.88 -12.85 -9.56
CA ALA A 251 -20.48 -14.27 -9.60
C ALA A 251 -18.96 -14.40 -9.68
N ASP A 252 -18.30 -13.58 -10.48
CA ASP A 252 -16.83 -13.53 -10.55
C ASP A 252 -16.23 -13.18 -9.20
N ILE A 253 -16.75 -12.13 -8.53
CA ILE A 253 -16.28 -11.71 -7.21
C ILE A 253 -16.45 -12.83 -6.18
N ALA A 254 -17.63 -13.49 -6.16
CA ALA A 254 -17.89 -14.58 -5.23
C ALA A 254 -16.99 -15.80 -5.49
N ALA A 255 -16.71 -16.13 -6.75
CA ALA A 255 -15.79 -17.20 -7.10
C ALA A 255 -14.36 -16.91 -6.62
N ILE A 256 -13.88 -15.68 -6.77
CA ILE A 256 -12.56 -15.24 -6.29
C ILE A 256 -12.52 -15.23 -4.75
N ASP A 257 -13.58 -14.76 -4.08
CA ASP A 257 -13.69 -14.78 -2.62
C ASP A 257 -13.56 -16.21 -2.05
N GLY A 258 -14.04 -17.22 -2.78
CA GLY A 258 -13.91 -18.62 -2.44
C GLY A 258 -12.49 -19.20 -2.47
N LEU A 259 -11.50 -18.45 -2.98
CA LEU A 259 -10.11 -18.92 -3.09
C LEU A 259 -9.29 -18.76 -1.80
N THR A 260 -9.85 -18.08 -0.79
CA THR A 260 -9.15 -17.86 0.49
C THR A 260 -8.83 -19.18 1.17
N ARG A 261 -7.61 -19.32 1.71
CA ARG A 261 -7.15 -20.55 2.36
C ARG A 261 -6.27 -20.26 3.58
N ALA A 262 -6.23 -21.19 4.52
CA ALA A 262 -5.52 -21.01 5.79
C ALA A 262 -4.00 -20.86 5.63
N ASP A 263 -3.42 -21.46 4.60
CA ASP A 263 -2.00 -21.41 4.23
C ASP A 263 -1.70 -20.34 3.17
N GLY A 264 -2.62 -19.41 2.93
CA GLY A 264 -2.52 -18.39 1.88
C GLY A 264 -1.48 -17.30 2.16
N ARG A 265 -1.07 -17.07 3.39
CA ARG A 265 -0.05 -16.08 3.76
C ARG A 265 1.29 -16.39 3.08
N ILE A 266 1.93 -15.39 2.50
CA ILE A 266 3.25 -15.50 1.86
C ILE A 266 4.33 -14.65 2.54
N GLY A 267 3.92 -13.64 3.30
CA GLY A 267 4.82 -12.78 4.05
C GLY A 267 4.93 -13.14 5.53
N PRO A 268 5.76 -12.41 6.30
CA PRO A 268 5.95 -12.63 7.73
C PRO A 268 4.64 -12.44 8.52
N ASP A 269 4.52 -13.17 9.63
CA ASP A 269 3.40 -12.96 10.57
C ASP A 269 3.59 -11.62 11.31
N PRO A 270 2.62 -10.68 11.22
CA PRO A 270 2.69 -9.40 11.93
C PRO A 270 2.80 -9.53 13.46
N GLN A 271 2.34 -10.64 14.03
CA GLN A 271 2.44 -10.88 15.47
C GLN A 271 3.88 -11.18 15.91
N ASN A 272 4.64 -11.80 15.04
CA ASN A 272 6.02 -12.20 15.33
C ASN A 272 6.91 -12.14 14.07
N PRO A 273 7.14 -10.95 13.50
CA PRO A 273 7.93 -10.83 12.29
C PRO A 273 9.42 -11.14 12.59
N GLU A 274 9.94 -12.12 11.86
CA GLU A 274 11.34 -12.58 11.99
C GLU A 274 12.27 -11.73 11.09
N PHE A 275 12.65 -10.52 11.52
CA PHE A 275 13.70 -9.67 10.93
C PHE A 275 14.08 -8.50 11.84
#